data_9c0849ad8b7af133efdb73028650feae
#
_entry.id   9c0849ad8b7af133efdb73028650feae
#
_cell.length_a   1.000
_cell.length_b   1.000
_cell.length_c   1.000
_cell.angle_alpha   90.00
_cell.angle_beta   90.00
_cell.angle_gamma   90.00
#
_symmetry.space_group_name_H-M   'P 1'
#
loop_
_entity.id
_entity.type
_entity.pdbx_description
1 polymer ?
#
loop_
_entity_poly.entity_id
_entity_poly.type
_entity_poly.pdbx_seq_one_letter_code
_entity_poly.pdbx_strand_id
1 'polypeptide(L)'
;MTDMLTPPPVKRTSYWISFDQWPGTLVAELEAFLQFLSTPSDFVTRSRKVLKPGTVKQYRHNITILVSALVQSGVPIETFASLADVVEPEHVNLALQYLHNRSGGQVTQQMFQLALRVRSIASWCNARQEDIDRLEEIFLSVKDQSSRKRGMTPKNRALLDKLDDQRFADQVQLLPFILLHRAQKNADKPWAPALARTAMAIEILLICSVRRANLVDLELGKSIRKMGHGKDGFWIIERDGVEVKNEEDLRFRLEGQTVTLLEAYLRDWRPRLYPHPSPWLFPAADGGCIDPKTMAYAIGAQSKRVLGVAITPHQFRHISAELYLKDNPEGIYTVSQHLAHRDVNTTRRYYARPQQRQASRHFQEHVLRSRETAQIRIKRTTRRKGGDSGFDEGSDLL
;
A
#
# COMPACT_ATOMS: atom_id res chain seq x y z
N MET A 1 -2.74 34.79 -21.81
CA MET A 1 -2.51 33.65 -20.92
C MET A 1 -3.63 33.64 -19.92
N THR A 2 -4.65 32.83 -20.16
CA THR A 2 -5.88 32.76 -19.37
C THR A 2 -5.65 31.71 -18.28
N ASP A 3 -5.54 32.16 -17.05
CA ASP A 3 -5.50 31.33 -15.84
C ASP A 3 -6.80 30.51 -15.80
N MET A 4 -6.72 29.22 -16.10
CA MET A 4 -7.83 28.29 -15.86
C MET A 4 -7.89 28.02 -14.35
N LEU A 5 -8.71 28.77 -13.66
CA LEU A 5 -9.11 28.54 -12.27
C LEU A 5 -9.67 27.12 -12.15
N THR A 6 -8.92 26.23 -11.54
CA THR A 6 -9.44 24.93 -11.11
C THR A 6 -10.59 25.15 -10.14
N PRO A 7 -11.80 24.67 -10.41
CA PRO A 7 -12.91 24.86 -9.48
C PRO A 7 -12.59 24.23 -8.12
N PRO A 8 -13.00 24.85 -7.01
CA PRO A 8 -12.75 24.34 -5.67
C PRO A 8 -13.33 22.94 -5.53
N PRO A 9 -12.69 22.05 -4.73
CA PRO A 9 -13.18 20.69 -4.56
C PRO A 9 -14.57 20.73 -3.94
N VAL A 10 -15.55 20.22 -4.69
CA VAL A 10 -16.92 20.04 -4.21
C VAL A 10 -16.88 19.17 -2.96
N LYS A 11 -17.30 19.68 -1.80
CA LYS A 11 -17.51 18.88 -0.60
C LYS A 11 -18.52 17.79 -0.93
N ARG A 12 -18.05 16.56 -1.11
CA ARG A 12 -18.92 15.42 -1.34
C ARG A 12 -19.76 15.20 -0.08
N THR A 13 -21.02 15.55 -0.11
CA THR A 13 -21.96 15.21 0.94
C THR A 13 -21.99 13.69 1.11
N SER A 14 -22.04 13.23 2.37
CA SER A 14 -22.22 11.81 2.66
C SER A 14 -23.55 11.35 2.08
N TYR A 15 -23.50 10.25 1.29
CA TYR A 15 -24.71 9.58 0.78
C TYR A 15 -25.06 8.33 1.59
N TRP A 16 -24.34 8.11 2.66
CA TRP A 16 -24.40 6.93 3.50
C TRP A 16 -25.70 6.85 4.29
N ILE A 17 -26.41 5.73 4.17
CA ILE A 17 -27.59 5.40 4.96
C ILE A 17 -27.16 4.53 6.14
N SER A 18 -27.50 4.97 7.34
CA SER A 18 -27.14 4.27 8.58
C SER A 18 -27.99 3.00 8.79
N PHE A 19 -27.44 1.99 9.46
CA PHE A 19 -28.10 0.71 9.69
C PHE A 19 -29.37 0.79 10.52
N ASP A 20 -29.52 1.82 11.36
CA ASP A 20 -30.74 2.09 12.13
C ASP A 20 -31.95 2.48 11.26
N GLN A 21 -31.68 2.87 10.02
CA GLN A 21 -32.70 3.19 9.00
C GLN A 21 -33.07 1.99 8.13
N TRP A 22 -32.40 0.85 8.30
CA TRP A 22 -32.65 -0.33 7.50
C TRP A 22 -33.79 -1.19 8.04
N PRO A 23 -34.58 -1.87 7.17
CA PRO A 23 -35.53 -2.88 7.62
C PRO A 23 -34.82 -3.95 8.46
N GLY A 24 -35.44 -4.34 9.58
CA GLY A 24 -34.86 -5.33 10.49
C GLY A 24 -34.61 -6.69 9.84
N THR A 25 -35.45 -7.08 8.89
CA THR A 25 -35.32 -8.30 8.08
C THR A 25 -34.06 -8.26 7.22
N LEU A 26 -33.81 -7.15 6.53
CA LEU A 26 -32.59 -6.95 5.71
C LEU A 26 -31.35 -6.98 6.57
N VAL A 27 -31.36 -6.36 7.76
CA VAL A 27 -30.22 -6.39 8.69
C VAL A 27 -29.94 -7.81 9.16
N ALA A 28 -30.98 -8.55 9.56
CA ALA A 28 -30.84 -9.94 10.02
C ALA A 28 -30.26 -10.84 8.92
N GLU A 29 -30.75 -10.71 7.71
CA GLU A 29 -30.24 -11.49 6.57
C GLU A 29 -28.79 -11.12 6.20
N LEU A 30 -28.44 -9.83 6.26
CA LEU A 30 -27.05 -9.39 6.10
C LEU A 30 -26.13 -10.06 7.14
N GLU A 31 -26.52 -10.07 8.41
CA GLU A 31 -25.70 -10.72 9.46
C GLU A 31 -25.59 -12.23 9.22
N ALA A 32 -26.68 -12.90 8.82
CA ALA A 32 -26.67 -14.33 8.47
C ALA A 32 -25.72 -14.60 7.29
N PHE A 33 -25.73 -13.76 6.25
CA PHE A 33 -24.81 -13.87 5.13
C PHE A 33 -23.33 -13.66 5.57
N LEU A 34 -23.06 -12.66 6.40
CA LEU A 34 -21.70 -12.41 6.90
C LEU A 34 -21.21 -13.53 7.82
N GLN A 35 -22.07 -14.11 8.62
CA GLN A 35 -21.78 -15.30 9.42
C GLN A 35 -21.48 -16.48 8.51
N PHE A 36 -22.30 -16.73 7.49
CA PHE A 36 -22.04 -17.75 6.47
C PHE A 36 -20.65 -17.61 5.84
N LEU A 37 -20.20 -16.38 5.51
CA LEU A 37 -18.86 -16.14 4.96
C LEU A 37 -17.72 -16.43 5.94
N SER A 38 -18.01 -16.36 7.25
CA SER A 38 -17.04 -16.53 8.34
C SER A 38 -16.98 -17.95 8.90
N THR A 39 -17.95 -18.80 8.58
CA THR A 39 -18.08 -20.15 9.12
C THR A 39 -17.55 -21.20 8.12
N PRO A 40 -16.86 -22.25 8.55
CA PRO A 40 -16.52 -23.38 7.69
C PRO A 40 -17.77 -24.01 7.10
N SER A 41 -17.71 -24.49 5.86
CA SER A 41 -18.77 -25.29 5.28
C SER A 41 -18.70 -26.74 5.82
N ASP A 42 -19.86 -27.40 5.93
CA ASP A 42 -19.91 -28.84 6.23
C ASP A 42 -19.21 -29.64 5.14
N PHE A 43 -18.66 -30.80 5.50
CA PHE A 43 -17.94 -31.69 4.55
C PHE A 43 -18.80 -32.21 3.40
N VAL A 44 -20.13 -32.11 3.52
CA VAL A 44 -21.09 -32.55 2.50
C VAL A 44 -21.27 -31.53 1.37
N THR A 45 -21.02 -30.24 1.64
CA THR A 45 -21.07 -29.19 0.62
C THR A 45 -19.66 -28.86 0.13
N ARG A 46 -19.54 -28.51 -1.15
CA ARG A 46 -18.25 -28.14 -1.77
C ARG A 46 -17.45 -27.23 -0.86
N SER A 47 -16.26 -27.68 -0.45
CA SER A 47 -15.36 -26.97 0.47
C SER A 47 -15.20 -25.49 0.07
N ARG A 48 -15.79 -24.61 0.86
CA ARG A 48 -15.66 -23.16 0.69
C ARG A 48 -14.61 -22.61 1.67
N LYS A 49 -13.66 -21.86 1.17
CA LYS A 49 -12.66 -21.21 2.02
C LYS A 49 -13.33 -20.17 2.93
N VAL A 50 -13.14 -20.29 4.24
CA VAL A 50 -13.56 -19.26 5.23
C VAL A 50 -12.86 -17.94 4.90
N LEU A 51 -13.62 -16.86 4.86
CA LEU A 51 -13.09 -15.56 4.54
C LEU A 51 -12.46 -14.89 5.79
N LYS A 52 -11.31 -14.25 5.60
CA LYS A 52 -10.65 -13.47 6.65
C LYS A 52 -11.57 -12.31 7.11
N PRO A 53 -11.55 -11.92 8.41
CA PRO A 53 -12.45 -10.88 8.96
C PRO A 53 -12.43 -9.56 8.17
N GLY A 54 -11.27 -9.16 7.64
CA GLY A 54 -11.15 -7.97 6.80
C GLY A 54 -11.92 -8.07 5.48
N THR A 55 -12.06 -9.28 4.90
CA THR A 55 -12.84 -9.51 3.68
C THR A 55 -14.34 -9.47 3.99
N VAL A 56 -14.76 -10.05 5.13
CA VAL A 56 -16.15 -10.00 5.60
C VAL A 56 -16.58 -8.55 5.85
N LYS A 57 -15.76 -7.74 6.53
CA LYS A 57 -16.00 -6.29 6.68
C LYS A 57 -16.14 -5.57 5.33
N GLN A 58 -15.42 -6.02 4.32
CA GLN A 58 -15.53 -5.43 2.98
C GLN A 58 -16.85 -5.82 2.28
N TYR A 59 -17.39 -7.02 2.51
CA TYR A 59 -18.73 -7.38 2.04
C TYR A 59 -19.79 -6.49 2.69
N ARG A 60 -19.76 -6.36 4.02
CA ARG A 60 -20.66 -5.43 4.75
C ARG A 60 -20.59 -4.02 4.14
N HIS A 61 -19.40 -3.49 3.99
CA HIS A 61 -19.19 -2.15 3.44
C HIS A 61 -19.76 -2.01 2.01
N ASN A 62 -19.56 -3.00 1.14
CA ASN A 62 -20.08 -2.94 -0.24
C ASN A 62 -21.61 -3.04 -0.29
N ILE A 63 -22.23 -3.88 0.56
CA ILE A 63 -23.69 -3.95 0.64
C ILE A 63 -24.25 -2.62 1.15
N THR A 64 -23.63 -2.00 2.15
CA THR A 64 -24.05 -0.67 2.62
C THR A 64 -23.93 0.39 1.53
N ILE A 65 -22.89 0.33 0.69
CA ILE A 65 -22.74 1.23 -0.48
C ILE A 65 -23.88 0.99 -1.46
N LEU A 66 -24.21 -0.27 -1.76
CA LEU A 66 -25.25 -0.65 -2.70
C LEU A 66 -26.61 -0.11 -2.26
N VAL A 67 -27.02 -0.43 -1.04
CA VAL A 67 -28.28 0.06 -0.44
C VAL A 67 -28.31 1.60 -0.41
N SER A 68 -27.23 2.22 0.03
CA SER A 68 -27.16 3.69 0.07
C SER A 68 -27.30 4.32 -1.31
N ALA A 69 -26.66 3.73 -2.33
CA ALA A 69 -26.77 4.22 -3.70
C ALA A 69 -28.19 4.07 -4.25
N LEU A 70 -28.86 2.97 -3.95
CA LEU A 70 -30.25 2.72 -4.35
C LEU A 70 -31.22 3.73 -3.73
N VAL A 71 -31.11 3.96 -2.42
CA VAL A 71 -31.95 4.96 -1.73
C VAL A 71 -31.72 6.36 -2.30
N GLN A 72 -30.47 6.72 -2.56
CA GLN A 72 -30.16 8.00 -3.20
C GLN A 72 -30.60 8.09 -4.66
N SER A 73 -30.86 6.96 -5.31
CA SER A 73 -31.46 6.89 -6.65
C SER A 73 -32.99 6.94 -6.63
N GLY A 74 -33.59 7.09 -5.44
CA GLY A 74 -35.05 7.23 -5.27
C GLY A 74 -35.79 5.93 -4.96
N VAL A 75 -35.09 4.81 -4.68
CA VAL A 75 -35.73 3.56 -4.25
C VAL A 75 -35.98 3.65 -2.74
N PRO A 76 -37.22 3.56 -2.25
CA PRO A 76 -37.52 3.58 -0.81
C PRO A 76 -36.82 2.42 -0.10
N ILE A 77 -36.25 2.67 1.05
CA ILE A 77 -35.48 1.64 1.80
C ILE A 77 -36.36 0.50 2.25
N GLU A 78 -37.64 0.78 2.49
CA GLU A 78 -38.68 -0.18 2.90
C GLU A 78 -38.97 -1.26 1.85
N THR A 79 -38.58 -1.01 0.58
CA THR A 79 -38.71 -1.99 -0.51
C THR A 79 -37.76 -3.18 -0.33
N PHE A 80 -36.71 -3.03 0.44
CA PHE A 80 -35.68 -4.08 0.61
C PHE A 80 -36.02 -4.95 1.84
N ALA A 81 -36.83 -5.98 1.65
CA ALA A 81 -37.10 -6.98 2.70
C ALA A 81 -35.95 -7.98 2.87
N SER A 82 -35.17 -8.22 1.81
CA SER A 82 -34.12 -9.24 1.71
C SER A 82 -32.87 -8.75 0.95
N LEU A 83 -31.76 -9.50 1.05
CA LEU A 83 -30.59 -9.28 0.20
C LEU A 83 -30.88 -9.60 -1.26
N ALA A 84 -31.83 -10.51 -1.56
CA ALA A 84 -32.25 -10.81 -2.92
C ALA A 84 -32.76 -9.56 -3.62
N ASP A 85 -33.65 -8.78 -2.94
CA ASP A 85 -34.18 -7.53 -3.50
C ASP A 85 -33.06 -6.52 -3.81
N VAL A 86 -32.06 -6.44 -2.93
CA VAL A 86 -30.92 -5.52 -3.09
C VAL A 86 -30.03 -5.87 -4.28
N VAL A 87 -29.86 -7.18 -4.58
CA VAL A 87 -28.95 -7.64 -5.64
C VAL A 87 -29.65 -7.98 -6.96
N GLU A 88 -30.91 -7.62 -7.12
CA GLU A 88 -31.58 -7.69 -8.43
C GLU A 88 -30.75 -6.96 -9.48
N PRO A 89 -30.60 -7.51 -10.71
CA PRO A 89 -29.77 -6.91 -11.76
C PRO A 89 -30.10 -5.45 -12.04
N GLU A 90 -31.39 -5.09 -12.04
CA GLU A 90 -31.88 -3.73 -12.24
C GLU A 90 -31.42 -2.78 -11.11
N HIS A 91 -31.51 -3.22 -9.87
CA HIS A 91 -31.05 -2.48 -8.70
C HIS A 91 -29.54 -2.29 -8.72
N VAL A 92 -28.78 -3.36 -9.02
CA VAL A 92 -27.33 -3.27 -9.15
C VAL A 92 -26.91 -2.29 -10.23
N ASN A 93 -27.55 -2.33 -11.41
CA ASN A 93 -27.28 -1.40 -12.49
C ASN A 93 -27.61 0.05 -12.09
N LEU A 94 -28.74 0.29 -11.46
CA LEU A 94 -29.16 1.62 -10.98
C LEU A 94 -28.14 2.19 -9.98
N ALA A 95 -27.71 1.39 -9.02
CA ALA A 95 -26.70 1.79 -8.04
C ALA A 95 -25.34 2.09 -8.68
N LEU A 96 -24.93 1.30 -9.68
CA LEU A 96 -23.69 1.53 -10.43
C LEU A 96 -23.77 2.81 -11.26
N GLN A 97 -24.92 3.11 -11.88
CA GLN A 97 -25.16 4.36 -12.60
C GLN A 97 -25.07 5.57 -11.66
N TYR A 98 -25.67 5.50 -10.48
CA TYR A 98 -25.55 6.53 -9.46
C TYR A 98 -24.07 6.77 -9.07
N LEU A 99 -23.34 5.71 -8.78
CA LEU A 99 -21.92 5.80 -8.41
C LEU A 99 -21.05 6.34 -9.55
N HIS A 100 -21.36 5.96 -10.79
CA HIS A 100 -20.69 6.44 -12.00
C HIS A 100 -20.90 7.95 -12.20
N ASN A 101 -22.14 8.41 -12.09
CA ASN A 101 -22.48 9.84 -12.17
C ASN A 101 -21.77 10.63 -11.06
N ARG A 102 -21.81 10.10 -9.83
CA ARG A 102 -21.14 10.70 -8.67
C ARG A 102 -19.60 10.77 -8.83
N SER A 103 -18.99 9.86 -9.59
CA SER A 103 -17.55 9.86 -9.87
C SER A 103 -17.15 10.73 -11.06
N GLY A 104 -18.07 11.45 -11.66
CA GLY A 104 -17.84 12.26 -12.86
C GLY A 104 -17.67 11.42 -14.12
N GLY A 105 -18.45 10.34 -14.25
CA GLY A 105 -18.43 9.47 -15.41
C GLY A 105 -17.26 8.49 -15.47
N GLN A 106 -16.61 8.21 -14.32
CA GLN A 106 -15.50 7.27 -14.27
C GLN A 106 -15.86 5.98 -13.54
N VAL A 107 -15.49 4.84 -14.09
CA VAL A 107 -15.59 3.55 -13.41
C VAL A 107 -14.51 3.43 -12.36
N THR A 108 -14.93 3.38 -11.08
CA THR A 108 -14.03 3.36 -9.94
C THR A 108 -13.72 1.93 -9.47
N GLN A 109 -12.63 1.77 -8.70
CA GLN A 109 -12.33 0.49 -8.04
C GLN A 109 -13.44 0.05 -7.07
N GLN A 110 -14.20 0.99 -6.50
CA GLN A 110 -15.34 0.70 -5.63
C GLN A 110 -16.46 0.03 -6.42
N MET A 111 -16.81 0.55 -7.60
CA MET A 111 -17.81 -0.06 -8.49
C MET A 111 -17.37 -1.47 -8.93
N PHE A 112 -16.10 -1.65 -9.29
CA PHE A 112 -15.56 -2.96 -9.61
C PHE A 112 -15.69 -3.95 -8.45
N GLN A 113 -15.35 -3.53 -7.22
CA GLN A 113 -15.45 -4.40 -6.04
C GLN A 113 -16.91 -4.73 -5.69
N LEU A 114 -17.84 -3.82 -5.92
CA LEU A 114 -19.26 -4.03 -5.74
C LEU A 114 -19.76 -5.05 -6.76
N ALA A 115 -19.56 -4.82 -8.05
CA ALA A 115 -19.98 -5.72 -9.13
C ALA A 115 -19.41 -7.14 -8.97
N LEU A 116 -18.17 -7.26 -8.51
CA LEU A 116 -17.56 -8.57 -8.21
C LEU A 116 -18.29 -9.34 -7.10
N ARG A 117 -18.82 -8.64 -6.08
CA ARG A 117 -19.38 -9.28 -4.89
C ARG A 117 -20.87 -9.57 -4.98
N VAL A 118 -21.63 -8.78 -5.72
CA VAL A 118 -23.09 -8.98 -5.85
C VAL A 118 -23.43 -10.38 -6.36
N ARG A 119 -22.61 -10.96 -7.22
CA ARG A 119 -22.78 -12.33 -7.72
C ARG A 119 -22.73 -13.38 -6.61
N SER A 120 -21.79 -13.24 -5.66
CA SER A 120 -21.70 -14.17 -4.51
C SER A 120 -22.90 -14.01 -3.58
N ILE A 121 -23.46 -12.82 -3.48
CA ILE A 121 -24.66 -12.56 -2.68
C ILE A 121 -25.88 -13.16 -3.37
N ALA A 122 -26.06 -12.91 -4.67
CA ALA A 122 -27.15 -13.48 -5.46
C ALA A 122 -27.15 -15.02 -5.44
N SER A 123 -25.96 -15.64 -5.56
CA SER A 123 -25.81 -17.09 -5.44
C SER A 123 -26.18 -17.60 -4.03
N TRP A 124 -25.86 -16.86 -2.97
CA TRP A 124 -26.26 -17.22 -1.59
C TRP A 124 -27.77 -17.09 -1.38
N CYS A 125 -28.41 -16.10 -1.98
CA CYS A 125 -29.85 -15.90 -1.96
C CYS A 125 -30.62 -16.90 -2.84
N ASN A 126 -29.95 -17.83 -3.52
CA ASN A 126 -30.56 -18.74 -4.51
C ASN A 126 -31.32 -18.00 -5.62
N ALA A 127 -30.74 -16.88 -6.10
CA ALA A 127 -31.29 -16.12 -7.21
C ALA A 127 -31.41 -17.00 -8.47
N ARG A 128 -32.34 -16.65 -9.36
CA ARG A 128 -32.51 -17.36 -10.65
C ARG A 128 -31.23 -17.30 -11.47
N GLN A 129 -30.98 -18.35 -12.24
CA GLN A 129 -29.76 -18.39 -13.08
C GLN A 129 -29.67 -17.22 -14.04
N GLU A 130 -30.81 -16.79 -14.61
CA GLU A 130 -30.89 -15.63 -15.49
C GLU A 130 -30.39 -14.33 -14.81
N ASP A 131 -30.75 -14.13 -13.54
CA ASP A 131 -30.29 -12.96 -12.78
C ASP A 131 -28.79 -13.03 -12.48
N ILE A 132 -28.27 -14.24 -12.17
CA ILE A 132 -26.84 -14.46 -11.99
C ILE A 132 -26.08 -14.17 -13.27
N ASP A 133 -26.56 -14.61 -14.43
CA ASP A 133 -25.95 -14.39 -15.74
C ASP A 133 -25.95 -12.88 -16.09
N ARG A 134 -27.03 -12.16 -15.84
CA ARG A 134 -27.09 -10.70 -16.01
C ARG A 134 -26.12 -9.94 -15.08
N LEU A 135 -25.98 -10.40 -13.84
CA LEU A 135 -24.99 -9.83 -12.91
C LEU A 135 -23.55 -10.11 -13.37
N GLU A 136 -23.30 -11.25 -14.04
CA GLU A 136 -22.02 -11.52 -14.69
C GLU A 136 -21.75 -10.54 -15.83
N GLU A 137 -22.72 -10.28 -16.68
CA GLU A 137 -22.59 -9.30 -17.79
C GLU A 137 -22.27 -7.89 -17.26
N ILE A 138 -22.99 -7.46 -16.19
CA ILE A 138 -22.72 -6.19 -15.50
C ILE A 138 -21.28 -6.17 -14.97
N PHE A 139 -20.83 -7.25 -14.32
CA PHE A 139 -19.46 -7.34 -13.83
C PHE A 139 -18.44 -7.26 -14.95
N LEU A 140 -18.64 -7.97 -16.07
CA LEU A 140 -17.73 -7.93 -17.22
C LEU A 140 -17.66 -6.53 -17.81
N SER A 141 -18.80 -5.85 -17.99
CA SER A 141 -18.86 -4.47 -18.46
C SER A 141 -18.10 -3.50 -17.56
N VAL A 142 -18.31 -3.59 -16.25
CA VAL A 142 -17.55 -2.78 -15.26
C VAL A 142 -16.06 -3.11 -15.28
N LYS A 143 -15.70 -4.38 -15.43
CA LYS A 143 -14.32 -4.85 -15.52
C LYS A 143 -13.59 -4.29 -16.73
N ASP A 144 -14.22 -4.30 -17.89
CA ASP A 144 -13.63 -3.83 -19.14
C ASP A 144 -13.46 -2.30 -19.16
N GLN A 145 -14.41 -1.57 -18.58
CA GLN A 145 -14.34 -0.12 -18.42
C GLN A 145 -13.40 0.29 -17.26
N SER A 146 -13.15 -0.60 -16.29
CA SER A 146 -12.24 -0.31 -15.22
C SER A 146 -10.82 -0.24 -15.75
N SER A 147 -10.30 0.96 -15.97
CA SER A 147 -8.89 1.18 -16.29
C SER A 147 -8.03 0.78 -15.09
N ARG A 148 -7.89 -0.52 -14.85
CA ARG A 148 -6.91 -1.04 -13.88
C ARG A 148 -5.52 -0.74 -14.43
N LYS A 149 -5.02 0.46 -14.18
CA LYS A 149 -3.60 0.74 -14.35
C LYS A 149 -2.85 -0.20 -13.40
N ARG A 150 -2.42 -1.35 -13.94
CA ARG A 150 -1.58 -2.30 -13.22
C ARG A 150 -0.26 -1.61 -12.92
N GLY A 151 0.13 -1.54 -11.65
CA GLY A 151 1.39 -0.94 -11.24
C GLY A 151 1.22 0.15 -10.20
N MET A 152 2.25 0.96 -10.06
CA MET A 152 2.32 2.01 -9.04
C MET A 152 1.39 3.19 -9.37
N THR A 153 0.66 3.67 -8.36
CA THR A 153 -0.19 4.85 -8.51
C THR A 153 0.63 6.11 -8.80
N PRO A 154 0.07 7.12 -9.53
CA PRO A 154 0.77 8.37 -9.78
C PRO A 154 1.30 9.03 -8.49
N LYS A 155 0.51 9.01 -7.41
CA LYS A 155 0.91 9.55 -6.10
C LYS A 155 2.15 8.86 -5.53
N ASN A 156 2.20 7.53 -5.58
CA ASN A 156 3.35 6.77 -5.08
C ASN A 156 4.56 6.98 -5.99
N ARG A 157 4.34 7.06 -7.29
CA ARG A 157 5.40 7.35 -8.26
C ARG A 157 6.05 8.70 -7.99
N ALA A 158 5.25 9.77 -7.84
CA ALA A 158 5.74 11.10 -7.52
C ALA A 158 6.51 11.16 -6.18
N LEU A 159 6.15 10.31 -5.20
CA LEU A 159 6.91 10.18 -3.96
C LEU A 159 8.26 9.52 -4.20
N LEU A 160 8.31 8.43 -4.98
CA LEU A 160 9.56 7.74 -5.28
C LEU A 160 10.50 8.58 -6.17
N ASP A 161 9.96 9.43 -7.05
CA ASP A 161 10.75 10.38 -7.84
C ASP A 161 11.53 11.37 -6.96
N LYS A 162 11.02 11.70 -5.75
CA LYS A 162 11.75 12.54 -4.80
C LYS A 162 13.01 11.87 -4.22
N LEU A 163 13.10 10.54 -4.24
CA LEU A 163 14.30 9.81 -3.81
C LEU A 163 15.48 9.98 -4.77
N ASP A 164 15.26 10.57 -5.96
CA ASP A 164 16.34 10.95 -6.86
C ASP A 164 17.18 12.12 -6.30
N ASP A 165 16.57 12.98 -5.48
CA ASP A 165 17.27 13.93 -4.64
C ASP A 165 17.92 13.19 -3.45
N GLN A 166 19.25 13.16 -3.44
CA GLN A 166 20.04 12.47 -2.41
C GLN A 166 19.76 13.02 -1.01
N ARG A 167 19.57 14.32 -0.87
CA ARG A 167 19.26 14.95 0.41
C ARG A 167 17.93 14.45 0.98
N PHE A 168 16.92 14.31 0.11
CA PHE A 168 15.63 13.76 0.52
C PHE A 168 15.75 12.28 0.89
N ALA A 169 16.49 11.50 0.12
CA ALA A 169 16.75 10.08 0.40
C ALA A 169 17.43 9.88 1.76
N ASP A 170 18.47 10.67 2.05
CA ASP A 170 19.20 10.65 3.32
C ASP A 170 18.27 11.04 4.49
N GLN A 171 17.47 12.08 4.34
CA GLN A 171 16.51 12.50 5.36
C GLN A 171 15.45 11.44 5.64
N VAL A 172 15.00 10.70 4.64
CA VAL A 172 14.05 9.58 4.84
C VAL A 172 14.69 8.45 5.62
N GLN A 173 15.93 8.07 5.29
CA GLN A 173 16.68 7.02 6.00
C GLN A 173 16.99 7.41 7.45
N LEU A 174 17.32 8.68 7.69
CA LEU A 174 17.64 9.20 9.02
C LEU A 174 16.41 9.63 9.84
N LEU A 175 15.22 9.59 9.26
CA LEU A 175 13.99 10.07 9.92
C LEU A 175 13.76 9.45 11.31
N PRO A 176 13.93 8.13 11.54
CA PRO A 176 13.80 7.54 12.87
C PRO A 176 14.71 8.20 13.92
N PHE A 177 15.97 8.43 13.55
CA PHE A 177 16.98 9.01 14.44
C PHE A 177 16.74 10.49 14.69
N ILE A 178 16.30 11.24 13.69
CA ILE A 178 15.88 12.65 13.82
C ILE A 178 14.74 12.76 14.84
N LEU A 179 13.74 11.88 14.73
CA LEU A 179 12.59 11.88 15.64
C LEU A 179 12.98 11.45 17.05
N LEU A 180 13.83 10.42 17.20
CA LEU A 180 14.32 9.97 18.51
C LEU A 180 15.13 11.06 19.18
N HIS A 181 16.08 11.68 18.49
CA HIS A 181 16.88 12.79 19.02
C HIS A 181 15.98 13.97 19.48
N ARG A 182 14.94 14.28 18.70
CA ARG A 182 13.97 15.28 19.10
C ARG A 182 13.17 14.88 20.34
N ALA A 183 12.80 13.61 20.51
CA ALA A 183 12.15 13.10 21.71
C ALA A 183 13.09 13.24 22.92
N GLN A 184 14.36 12.91 22.75
CA GLN A 184 15.40 13.03 23.80
C GLN A 184 15.60 14.49 24.24
N LYS A 185 15.71 15.43 23.31
CA LYS A 185 15.83 16.86 23.62
C LYS A 185 14.63 17.43 24.37
N ASN A 186 13.49 16.77 24.31
CA ASN A 186 12.23 17.21 24.91
C ASN A 186 11.67 16.10 25.82
N ALA A 187 12.54 15.41 26.53
CA ALA A 187 12.16 14.23 27.30
C ALA A 187 11.13 14.55 28.40
N ASP A 188 11.09 15.78 28.91
CA ASP A 188 10.12 16.28 29.88
C ASP A 188 8.68 16.44 29.30
N LYS A 189 8.55 16.52 28.00
CA LYS A 189 7.26 16.81 27.34
C LYS A 189 6.38 15.54 27.26
N PRO A 190 5.05 15.67 27.46
CA PRO A 190 4.13 14.53 27.47
C PRO A 190 4.01 13.83 26.10
N TRP A 191 4.34 14.50 24.99
CA TRP A 191 4.32 13.93 23.66
C TRP A 191 5.62 13.19 23.26
N ALA A 192 6.72 13.33 24.03
CA ALA A 192 8.01 12.75 23.69
C ALA A 192 7.98 11.21 23.57
N PRO A 193 7.31 10.46 24.48
CA PRO A 193 7.20 9.00 24.34
C PRO A 193 6.45 8.57 23.07
N ALA A 194 5.40 9.30 22.67
CA ALA A 194 4.67 9.04 21.43
C ALA A 194 5.52 9.32 20.18
N LEU A 195 6.41 10.31 20.26
CA LEU A 195 7.36 10.61 19.18
C LEU A 195 8.41 9.52 19.05
N ALA A 196 8.97 9.03 20.18
CA ALA A 196 9.91 7.90 20.17
C ALA A 196 9.26 6.60 19.66
N ARG A 197 7.98 6.33 20.00
CA ARG A 197 7.19 5.25 19.41
C ARG A 197 7.10 5.38 17.91
N THR A 198 6.83 6.58 17.41
CA THR A 198 6.73 6.84 15.95
C THR A 198 8.08 6.65 15.27
N ALA A 199 9.19 7.05 15.90
CA ALA A 199 10.55 6.79 15.43
C ALA A 199 10.80 5.29 15.24
N MET A 200 10.54 4.48 16.29
CA MET A 200 10.70 3.03 16.24
C MET A 200 9.80 2.37 15.19
N ALA A 201 8.57 2.84 15.05
CA ALA A 201 7.65 2.35 14.04
C ALA A 201 8.16 2.61 12.60
N ILE A 202 8.70 3.79 12.34
CA ILE A 202 9.29 4.13 11.04
C ILE A 202 10.55 3.29 10.77
N GLU A 203 11.40 3.09 11.77
CA GLU A 203 12.58 2.23 11.65
C GLU A 203 12.20 0.81 11.21
N ILE A 204 11.23 0.18 11.89
CA ILE A 204 10.75 -1.15 11.51
C ILE A 204 10.17 -1.16 10.09
N LEU A 205 9.48 -0.10 9.66
CA LEU A 205 8.95 0.00 8.31
C LEU A 205 10.04 0.11 7.25
N LEU A 206 11.14 0.81 7.55
CA LEU A 206 12.28 0.95 6.65
C LEU A 206 13.09 -0.35 6.55
N ILE A 207 13.36 -0.99 7.67
CA ILE A 207 14.24 -2.17 7.72
C ILE A 207 13.50 -3.46 7.40
N CYS A 208 12.28 -3.65 7.91
CA CYS A 208 11.54 -4.91 7.78
C CYS A 208 10.41 -4.83 6.74
N SER A 209 10.09 -3.64 6.26
CA SER A 209 9.04 -3.43 5.25
C SER A 209 7.70 -4.13 5.57
N VAL A 210 7.35 -4.28 6.85
CA VAL A 210 6.13 -4.96 7.31
C VAL A 210 4.86 -4.18 6.92
N ARG A 211 3.73 -4.88 6.82
CA ARG A 211 2.42 -4.22 6.61
C ARG A 211 1.96 -3.52 7.88
N ARG A 212 1.14 -2.48 7.73
CA ARG A 212 0.62 -1.68 8.84
C ARG A 212 -0.02 -2.51 9.96
N ALA A 213 -0.82 -3.51 9.63
CA ALA A 213 -1.44 -4.38 10.62
C ALA A 213 -0.36 -5.17 11.40
N ASN A 214 0.57 -5.77 10.68
CA ASN A 214 1.67 -6.54 11.27
C ASN A 214 2.63 -5.68 12.10
N LEU A 215 2.73 -4.37 11.82
CA LEU A 215 3.55 -3.44 12.60
C LEU A 215 2.94 -3.20 13.99
N VAL A 216 1.66 -2.90 14.04
CA VAL A 216 1.02 -2.48 15.30
C VAL A 216 0.77 -3.66 16.24
N ASP A 217 0.54 -4.84 15.70
CA ASP A 217 0.29 -6.06 16.47
C ASP A 217 1.56 -6.88 16.79
N LEU A 218 2.75 -6.21 16.81
CA LEU A 218 3.98 -6.82 17.27
C LEU A 218 3.94 -7.05 18.79
N GLU A 219 4.08 -8.32 19.19
CA GLU A 219 4.09 -8.77 20.58
C GLU A 219 5.51 -9.10 21.05
N LEU A 220 5.91 -8.52 22.19
CA LEU A 220 7.18 -8.81 22.85
C LEU A 220 7.21 -10.26 23.33
N GLY A 221 8.31 -10.95 23.08
CA GLY A 221 8.47 -12.36 23.44
C GLY A 221 7.82 -13.34 22.47
N LYS A 222 6.92 -12.89 21.58
CA LYS A 222 6.26 -13.71 20.56
C LYS A 222 6.75 -13.33 19.17
N SER A 223 6.23 -12.26 18.61
CA SER A 223 6.55 -11.83 17.25
C SER A 223 7.78 -10.91 17.14
N ILE A 224 8.21 -10.32 18.25
CA ILE A 224 9.51 -9.64 18.36
C ILE A 224 10.20 -10.12 19.65
N ARG A 225 11.36 -10.73 19.51
CA ARG A 225 12.06 -11.35 20.65
C ARG A 225 13.57 -11.29 20.52
N LYS A 226 14.26 -11.29 21.66
CA LYS A 226 15.71 -11.42 21.73
C LYS A 226 16.08 -12.91 21.67
N MET A 227 16.99 -13.25 20.80
CA MET A 227 17.56 -14.60 20.64
C MET A 227 19.01 -14.60 21.11
N GLY A 228 19.46 -15.73 21.68
CA GLY A 228 20.82 -15.84 22.25
C GLY A 228 20.96 -15.12 23.59
N HIS A 229 22.16 -15.18 24.15
CA HIS A 229 22.49 -14.62 25.47
C HIS A 229 23.74 -13.72 25.38
N GLY A 230 23.82 -12.74 26.27
CA GLY A 230 24.98 -11.87 26.36
C GLY A 230 25.26 -11.07 25.10
N LYS A 231 26.54 -11.04 24.69
CA LYS A 231 27.01 -10.25 23.53
C LYS A 231 26.56 -10.81 22.17
N ASP A 232 26.24 -12.11 22.12
CA ASP A 232 25.78 -12.81 20.89
C ASP A 232 24.25 -12.72 20.73
N GLY A 233 23.57 -12.05 21.64
CA GLY A 233 22.11 -11.85 21.57
C GLY A 233 21.74 -10.90 20.42
N PHE A 234 20.73 -11.30 19.65
CA PHE A 234 20.16 -10.49 18.57
C PHE A 234 18.63 -10.47 18.64
N TRP A 235 18.01 -9.46 18.05
CA TRP A 235 16.57 -9.33 17.96
C TRP A 235 16.06 -9.88 16.63
N ILE A 236 14.92 -10.56 16.68
CA ILE A 236 14.19 -10.97 15.48
C ILE A 236 12.76 -10.46 15.52
N ILE A 237 12.23 -10.16 14.32
CA ILE A 237 10.80 -10.03 14.08
C ILE A 237 10.39 -11.23 13.23
N GLU A 238 9.39 -11.99 13.70
CA GLU A 238 8.92 -13.19 13.05
C GLU A 238 7.40 -13.25 13.06
N ARG A 239 6.81 -13.67 11.96
CA ARG A 239 5.37 -13.86 11.79
C ARG A 239 5.13 -15.08 10.91
N ASP A 240 4.30 -15.98 11.39
CA ASP A 240 3.87 -17.14 10.62
C ASP A 240 2.98 -16.71 9.44
N GLY A 241 3.11 -17.41 8.31
CA GLY A 241 2.37 -17.11 7.08
C GLY A 241 0.85 -17.12 7.27
N VAL A 242 0.34 -17.95 8.17
CA VAL A 242 -1.10 -18.00 8.52
C VAL A 242 -1.61 -16.65 9.04
N GLU A 243 -0.80 -15.93 9.80
CA GLU A 243 -1.12 -14.61 10.35
C GLU A 243 -0.95 -13.50 9.30
N VAL A 244 -0.18 -13.74 8.24
CA VAL A 244 0.15 -12.76 7.21
C VAL A 244 -0.84 -12.84 6.03
N LYS A 245 -1.14 -11.71 5.42
CA LYS A 245 -2.10 -11.62 4.30
C LYS A 245 -1.72 -12.51 3.11
N ASN A 246 -0.43 -12.75 2.88
CA ASN A 246 0.09 -13.54 1.76
C ASN A 246 0.37 -15.01 2.11
N GLU A 247 0.16 -15.42 3.37
CA GLU A 247 0.46 -16.77 3.86
C GLU A 247 1.96 -17.17 3.68
N GLU A 248 2.85 -16.18 3.67
CA GLU A 248 4.32 -16.34 3.62
C GLU A 248 4.91 -15.93 4.96
N ASP A 249 5.80 -16.75 5.51
CA ASP A 249 6.51 -16.43 6.73
C ASP A 249 7.36 -15.18 6.58
N LEU A 250 7.36 -14.35 7.61
CA LEU A 250 8.21 -13.16 7.68
C LEU A 250 9.22 -13.36 8.81
N ARG A 251 10.50 -13.24 8.49
CA ARG A 251 11.57 -13.31 9.48
C ARG A 251 12.64 -12.28 9.17
N PHE A 252 12.85 -11.37 10.12
CA PHE A 252 13.84 -10.30 10.01
C PHE A 252 14.74 -10.32 11.24
N ARG A 253 16.04 -10.38 11.04
CA ARG A 253 17.03 -10.14 12.07
C ARG A 253 17.31 -8.65 12.12
N LEU A 254 17.23 -8.08 13.34
CA LEU A 254 17.55 -6.68 13.57
C LEU A 254 19.01 -6.56 13.98
N GLU A 255 19.72 -5.59 13.42
CA GLU A 255 21.16 -5.40 13.59
C GLU A 255 21.51 -3.92 13.78
N GLY A 256 22.72 -3.66 14.25
CA GLY A 256 23.33 -2.34 14.30
C GLY A 256 22.50 -1.28 15.03
N GLN A 257 22.32 -0.14 14.38
CA GLN A 257 21.62 1.01 14.95
C GLN A 257 20.14 0.74 15.24
N THR A 258 19.49 -0.17 14.48
CA THR A 258 18.11 -0.57 14.73
C THR A 258 17.94 -1.23 16.11
N VAL A 259 18.89 -2.08 16.52
CA VAL A 259 18.90 -2.69 17.85
C VAL A 259 19.09 -1.62 18.93
N THR A 260 20.02 -0.69 18.73
CA THR A 260 20.26 0.41 19.66
C THR A 260 18.99 1.26 19.85
N LEU A 261 18.30 1.58 18.77
CA LEU A 261 17.05 2.34 18.82
C LEU A 261 15.95 1.55 19.52
N LEU A 262 15.81 0.25 19.21
CA LEU A 262 14.82 -0.63 19.84
C LEU A 262 15.05 -0.74 21.36
N GLU A 263 16.28 -1.00 21.81
CA GLU A 263 16.60 -1.14 23.22
C GLU A 263 16.41 0.18 23.99
N ALA A 264 16.78 1.32 23.39
CA ALA A 264 16.49 2.63 23.95
C ALA A 264 14.98 2.90 24.04
N TYR A 265 14.22 2.53 23.01
CA TYR A 265 12.76 2.66 23.03
C TYR A 265 12.13 1.81 24.13
N LEU A 266 12.54 0.55 24.26
CA LEU A 266 11.99 -0.39 25.26
C LEU A 266 12.31 0.05 26.69
N ARG A 267 13.51 0.56 26.94
CA ARG A 267 13.99 0.96 28.27
C ARG A 267 13.43 2.32 28.70
N ASP A 268 13.51 3.33 27.83
CA ASP A 268 13.34 4.73 28.24
C ASP A 268 11.97 5.32 27.88
N TRP A 269 11.32 4.80 26.84
CA TRP A 269 10.14 5.44 26.25
C TRP A 269 8.85 4.61 26.36
N ARG A 270 8.93 3.32 26.10
CA ARG A 270 7.77 2.44 26.14
C ARG A 270 7.08 2.41 27.51
N PRO A 271 7.78 2.33 28.67
CA PRO A 271 7.15 2.36 29.98
C PRO A 271 6.40 3.66 30.26
N ARG A 272 6.76 4.75 29.61
CA ARG A 272 6.10 6.06 29.74
C ARG A 272 4.83 6.18 28.88
N LEU A 273 4.63 5.31 27.90
CA LEU A 273 3.38 5.20 27.14
C LEU A 273 2.34 4.40 27.91
N TYR A 274 2.77 3.34 28.57
CA TYR A 274 1.95 2.49 29.42
C TYR A 274 2.84 1.85 30.50
N PRO A 275 2.68 2.22 31.78
CA PRO A 275 3.60 1.83 32.86
C PRO A 275 3.37 0.40 33.39
N HIS A 276 2.27 -0.24 33.00
CA HIS A 276 1.93 -1.59 33.43
C HIS A 276 2.40 -2.65 32.42
N PRO A 277 2.40 -3.95 32.78
CA PRO A 277 2.69 -5.03 31.85
C PRO A 277 1.76 -4.99 30.63
N SER A 278 2.32 -5.10 29.46
CA SER A 278 1.62 -5.20 28.18
C SER A 278 2.46 -6.03 27.21
N PRO A 279 1.88 -6.95 26.44
CA PRO A 279 2.63 -7.73 25.47
C PRO A 279 3.02 -6.91 24.24
N TRP A 280 2.35 -5.81 23.95
CA TRP A 280 2.51 -5.07 22.71
C TRP A 280 3.79 -4.24 22.67
N LEU A 281 4.50 -4.30 21.55
CA LEU A 281 5.64 -3.41 21.31
C LEU A 281 5.18 -1.94 21.33
N PHE A 282 4.00 -1.67 20.78
CA PHE A 282 3.40 -0.34 20.71
C PHE A 282 2.10 -0.30 21.51
N PRO A 283 2.16 -0.15 22.84
CA PRO A 283 0.96 -0.10 23.65
C PRO A 283 0.16 1.19 23.42
N ALA A 284 -1.16 1.06 23.49
CA ALA A 284 -2.08 2.17 23.65
C ALA A 284 -2.22 2.59 25.12
N ALA A 285 -2.96 3.65 25.39
CA ALA A 285 -3.14 4.16 26.76
C ALA A 285 -3.92 3.20 27.68
N ASP A 286 -4.70 2.29 27.11
CA ASP A 286 -5.43 1.23 27.81
C ASP A 286 -4.63 -0.07 27.97
N GLY A 287 -3.38 -0.10 27.50
CA GLY A 287 -2.51 -1.28 27.51
C GLY A 287 -2.74 -2.27 26.37
N GLY A 288 -3.75 -2.04 25.55
CA GLY A 288 -3.99 -2.77 24.32
C GLY A 288 -3.02 -2.38 23.20
N CYS A 289 -3.21 -3.00 22.02
CA CYS A 289 -2.49 -2.65 20.80
C CYS A 289 -2.92 -1.26 20.31
N ILE A 290 -1.95 -0.43 19.90
CA ILE A 290 -2.28 0.87 19.30
C ILE A 290 -3.13 0.69 18.03
N ASP A 291 -4.16 1.55 17.88
CA ASP A 291 -4.97 1.54 16.66
C ASP A 291 -4.14 1.82 15.40
N PRO A 292 -4.28 1.00 14.33
CA PRO A 292 -3.52 1.17 13.09
C PRO A 292 -3.71 2.52 12.41
N LYS A 293 -4.87 3.18 12.56
CA LYS A 293 -5.12 4.51 11.97
C LYS A 293 -4.36 5.58 12.75
N THR A 294 -4.37 5.47 14.09
CA THR A 294 -3.61 6.37 14.98
C THR A 294 -2.11 6.31 14.69
N MET A 295 -1.54 5.10 14.54
CA MET A 295 -0.14 4.93 14.16
C MET A 295 0.14 5.53 12.77
N ALA A 296 -0.71 5.24 11.79
CA ALA A 296 -0.53 5.78 10.43
C ALA A 296 -0.63 7.31 10.39
N TYR A 297 -1.52 7.90 11.19
CA TYR A 297 -1.63 9.35 11.32
C TYR A 297 -0.36 9.96 11.93
N ALA A 298 0.15 9.37 13.01
CA ALA A 298 1.38 9.82 13.67
C ALA A 298 2.58 9.79 12.69
N ILE A 299 2.76 8.68 11.98
CA ILE A 299 3.81 8.51 10.96
C ILE A 299 3.67 9.59 9.86
N GLY A 300 2.46 9.77 9.31
CA GLY A 300 2.20 10.77 8.27
C GLY A 300 2.44 12.21 8.73
N ALA A 301 2.03 12.54 9.97
CA ALA A 301 2.23 13.87 10.54
C ALA A 301 3.72 14.19 10.77
N GLN A 302 4.49 13.22 11.31
CA GLN A 302 5.92 13.44 11.57
C GLN A 302 6.74 13.46 10.28
N SER A 303 6.46 12.59 9.33
CA SER A 303 7.12 12.63 8.01
C SER A 303 6.82 13.96 7.29
N LYS A 304 5.57 14.45 7.31
CA LYS A 304 5.23 15.78 6.76
C LYS A 304 6.01 16.90 7.43
N ARG A 305 6.18 16.84 8.76
CA ARG A 305 6.89 17.87 9.53
C ARG A 305 8.38 17.93 9.21
N VAL A 306 9.03 16.78 8.99
CA VAL A 306 10.49 16.71 8.76
C VAL A 306 10.83 16.78 7.28
N LEU A 307 10.06 16.08 6.43
CA LEU A 307 10.35 15.90 5.01
C LEU A 307 9.49 16.77 4.08
N GLY A 308 8.54 17.55 4.64
CA GLY A 308 7.58 18.33 3.85
C GLY A 308 6.48 17.50 3.18
N VAL A 309 6.53 16.16 3.26
CA VAL A 309 5.56 15.26 2.65
C VAL A 309 5.07 14.20 3.63
N ALA A 310 3.74 13.98 3.68
CA ALA A 310 3.14 12.93 4.49
C ALA A 310 3.35 11.57 3.83
N ILE A 311 4.06 10.67 4.52
CA ILE A 311 4.35 9.31 4.07
C ILE A 311 3.53 8.34 4.90
N THR A 312 2.79 7.46 4.24
CA THR A 312 2.00 6.41 4.89
C THR A 312 2.85 5.17 5.18
N PRO A 313 2.47 4.31 6.15
CA PRO A 313 3.19 3.06 6.40
C PRO A 313 3.41 2.19 5.15
N HIS A 314 2.42 2.14 4.26
CA HIS A 314 2.56 1.37 3.01
C HIS A 314 3.57 1.99 2.04
N GLN A 315 3.70 3.31 2.03
CA GLN A 315 4.67 4.01 1.17
C GLN A 315 6.11 3.80 1.64
N PHE A 316 6.37 3.62 2.95
CA PHE A 316 7.70 3.22 3.43
C PHE A 316 8.17 1.90 2.83
N ARG A 317 7.27 0.94 2.64
CA ARG A 317 7.57 -0.32 1.95
C ARG A 317 8.01 -0.11 0.50
N HIS A 318 7.42 0.85 -0.21
CA HIS A 318 7.86 1.23 -1.54
C HIS A 318 9.20 1.97 -1.52
N ILE A 319 9.41 2.84 -0.54
CA ILE A 319 10.65 3.59 -0.35
C ILE A 319 11.82 2.64 -0.09
N SER A 320 11.68 1.69 0.84
CA SER A 320 12.75 0.71 1.15
C SER A 320 13.14 -0.11 -0.07
N ALA A 321 12.15 -0.55 -0.86
CA ALA A 321 12.41 -1.28 -2.09
C ALA A 321 13.14 -0.43 -3.14
N GLU A 322 12.73 0.83 -3.34
CA GLU A 322 13.35 1.75 -4.31
C GLU A 322 14.77 2.11 -3.89
N LEU A 323 15.01 2.42 -2.60
CA LEU A 323 16.35 2.70 -2.07
C LEU A 323 17.29 1.53 -2.29
N TYR A 324 16.86 0.31 -1.97
CA TYR A 324 17.69 -0.88 -2.21
C TYR A 324 17.99 -1.10 -3.69
N LEU A 325 16.99 -0.97 -4.57
CA LEU A 325 17.15 -1.20 -6.01
C LEU A 325 17.90 -0.06 -6.72
N LYS A 326 17.98 1.13 -6.13
CA LYS A 326 18.79 2.23 -6.66
C LYS A 326 20.27 1.86 -6.66
N ASP A 327 20.74 1.20 -5.61
CA ASP A 327 22.11 0.76 -5.45
C ASP A 327 22.34 -0.67 -6.00
N ASN A 328 21.29 -1.50 -6.02
CA ASN A 328 21.31 -2.89 -6.44
C ASN A 328 20.23 -3.19 -7.49
N PRO A 329 20.33 -2.66 -8.71
CA PRO A 329 19.27 -2.76 -9.72
C PRO A 329 18.87 -4.20 -10.08
N GLU A 330 19.81 -5.16 -10.01
CA GLU A 330 19.57 -6.59 -10.24
C GLU A 330 18.90 -7.29 -9.04
N GLY A 331 18.79 -6.61 -7.89
CA GLY A 331 18.28 -7.16 -6.63
C GLY A 331 16.77 -7.37 -6.55
N ILE A 332 16.06 -7.44 -7.68
CA ILE A 332 14.59 -7.55 -7.72
C ILE A 332 14.06 -8.80 -6.99
N TYR A 333 14.80 -9.90 -7.06
CA TYR A 333 14.47 -11.13 -6.36
C TYR A 333 14.59 -10.97 -4.84
N THR A 334 15.68 -10.36 -4.38
CA THR A 334 15.91 -10.03 -2.97
C THR A 334 14.78 -9.17 -2.42
N VAL A 335 14.37 -8.11 -3.16
CA VAL A 335 13.23 -7.28 -2.80
C VAL A 335 11.94 -8.08 -2.77
N SER A 336 11.73 -9.00 -3.73
CA SER A 336 10.54 -9.84 -3.76
C SER A 336 10.41 -10.70 -2.49
N GLN A 337 11.50 -11.32 -2.08
CA GLN A 337 11.56 -12.12 -0.85
C GLN A 337 11.38 -11.24 0.39
N HIS A 338 12.12 -10.13 0.49
CA HIS A 338 12.02 -9.20 1.61
C HIS A 338 10.60 -8.63 1.80
N LEU A 339 9.90 -8.40 0.69
CA LEU A 339 8.51 -7.96 0.69
C LEU A 339 7.51 -9.12 0.84
N ALA A 340 7.94 -10.37 0.92
CA ALA A 340 7.10 -11.57 0.89
C ALA A 340 6.04 -11.50 -0.22
N HIS A 341 6.48 -11.26 -1.46
CA HIS A 341 5.64 -11.35 -2.63
C HIS A 341 5.68 -12.78 -3.16
N ARG A 342 4.53 -13.46 -3.26
CA ARG A 342 4.42 -14.82 -3.83
C ARG A 342 4.90 -14.91 -5.28
N ASP A 343 4.75 -13.82 -6.03
CA ASP A 343 5.14 -13.73 -7.44
C ASP A 343 6.10 -12.56 -7.64
N VAL A 344 7.31 -12.86 -8.09
CA VAL A 344 8.33 -11.87 -8.41
C VAL A 344 7.89 -10.88 -9.48
N ASN A 345 6.95 -11.27 -10.36
CA ASN A 345 6.38 -10.36 -11.35
C ASN A 345 5.57 -9.22 -10.71
N THR A 346 5.03 -9.45 -9.51
CA THR A 346 4.46 -8.37 -8.71
C THR A 346 5.54 -7.32 -8.41
N THR A 347 6.72 -7.74 -7.93
CA THR A 347 7.83 -6.84 -7.64
C THR A 347 8.32 -6.12 -8.89
N ARG A 348 8.55 -6.84 -10.00
CA ARG A 348 8.95 -6.25 -11.30
C ARG A 348 7.98 -5.17 -11.77
N ARG A 349 6.69 -5.43 -11.66
CA ARG A 349 5.63 -4.48 -12.10
C ARG A 349 5.65 -3.16 -11.35
N TYR A 350 6.04 -3.19 -10.06
CA TYR A 350 6.09 -1.99 -9.22
C TYR A 350 7.45 -1.29 -9.26
N TYR A 351 8.56 -2.02 -9.44
CA TYR A 351 9.92 -1.55 -9.18
C TYR A 351 10.89 -1.75 -10.36
N ALA A 352 10.42 -1.85 -11.60
CA ALA A 352 11.28 -2.01 -12.78
C ALA A 352 12.08 -0.74 -13.15
N ARG A 353 11.74 0.43 -12.61
CA ARG A 353 12.34 1.72 -12.98
C ARG A 353 13.86 1.81 -12.70
N PRO A 354 14.38 1.39 -11.54
CA PRO A 354 15.82 1.40 -11.31
C PRO A 354 16.60 0.60 -12.37
N GLN A 355 16.09 -0.58 -12.75
CA GLN A 355 16.68 -1.40 -13.82
C GLN A 355 16.64 -0.69 -15.18
N GLN A 356 15.52 -0.04 -15.53
CA GLN A 356 15.40 0.73 -16.78
C GLN A 356 16.36 1.91 -16.81
N ARG A 357 16.52 2.63 -15.69
CA ARG A 357 17.47 3.74 -15.59
C ARG A 357 18.92 3.26 -15.78
N GLN A 358 19.29 2.16 -15.12
CA GLN A 358 20.62 1.56 -15.28
C GLN A 358 20.85 1.11 -16.72
N ALA A 359 19.90 0.38 -17.31
CA ALA A 359 19.98 -0.06 -18.70
C ALA A 359 20.14 1.13 -19.67
N SER A 360 19.38 2.22 -19.44
CA SER A 360 19.49 3.44 -20.23
C SER A 360 20.88 4.08 -20.10
N ARG A 361 21.44 4.19 -18.89
CA ARG A 361 22.80 4.70 -18.66
C ARG A 361 23.84 3.85 -19.38
N HIS A 362 23.80 2.54 -19.19
CA HIS A 362 24.72 1.61 -19.81
C HIS A 362 24.69 1.68 -21.34
N PHE A 363 23.47 1.80 -21.90
CA PHE A 363 23.29 1.98 -23.34
C PHE A 363 23.90 3.31 -23.83
N GLN A 364 23.64 4.41 -23.13
CA GLN A 364 24.18 5.72 -23.47
C GLN A 364 25.73 5.75 -23.37
N GLU A 365 26.28 5.19 -22.30
CA GLU A 365 27.74 5.07 -22.15
C GLU A 365 28.38 4.28 -23.30
N HIS A 366 27.76 3.19 -23.71
CA HIS A 366 28.20 2.40 -24.84
C HIS A 366 28.21 3.23 -26.14
N VAL A 367 27.09 3.93 -26.42
CA VAL A 367 27.00 4.79 -27.61
C VAL A 367 28.04 5.92 -27.60
N LEU A 368 28.23 6.57 -26.44
CA LEU A 368 29.22 7.64 -26.30
C LEU A 368 30.65 7.14 -26.55
N ARG A 369 31.07 6.03 -25.94
CA ARG A 369 32.36 5.39 -26.18
C ARG A 369 32.52 4.99 -27.64
N SER A 370 31.48 4.48 -28.27
CA SER A 370 31.47 4.11 -29.69
C SER A 370 31.69 5.33 -30.60
N ARG A 371 31.05 6.47 -30.27
CA ARG A 371 31.20 7.74 -30.98
C ARG A 371 32.63 8.27 -30.84
N GLU A 372 33.22 8.29 -29.65
CA GLU A 372 34.59 8.70 -29.43
C GLU A 372 35.57 7.86 -30.28
N THR A 373 35.35 6.54 -30.27
CA THR A 373 36.20 5.63 -31.09
C THR A 373 36.06 5.91 -32.59
N ALA A 374 34.82 6.17 -33.05
CA ALA A 374 34.53 6.52 -34.42
C ALA A 374 35.21 7.85 -34.82
N GLN A 375 35.15 8.88 -33.98
CA GLN A 375 35.84 10.17 -34.19
C GLN A 375 37.34 10.01 -34.30
N ILE A 376 37.95 9.16 -33.46
CA ILE A 376 39.39 8.88 -33.53
C ILE A 376 39.74 8.19 -34.86
N ARG A 377 38.92 7.22 -35.31
CA ARG A 377 39.15 6.53 -36.59
C ARG A 377 39.02 7.47 -37.76
N ILE A 378 38.04 8.33 -37.81
CA ILE A 378 37.83 9.33 -38.88
C ILE A 378 39.02 10.30 -38.90
N LYS A 379 39.43 10.86 -37.76
CA LYS A 379 40.60 11.76 -37.67
C LYS A 379 41.89 11.10 -38.14
N ARG A 380 42.10 9.81 -37.88
CA ARG A 380 43.26 9.05 -38.36
C ARG A 380 43.20 8.82 -39.87
N THR A 381 42.04 8.59 -40.42
CA THR A 381 41.84 8.36 -41.86
C THR A 381 42.01 9.66 -42.67
N THR A 382 41.54 10.79 -42.16
CA THR A 382 41.73 12.12 -42.77
C THR A 382 43.20 12.53 -42.71
N ARG A 383 43.91 12.30 -41.59
CA ARG A 383 45.39 12.56 -41.54
C ARG A 383 46.21 11.71 -42.51
N ARG A 384 45.81 10.45 -42.76
CA ARG A 384 46.48 9.60 -43.76
C ARG A 384 46.24 10.02 -45.20
N LYS A 385 45.07 10.59 -45.51
CA LYS A 385 44.71 11.09 -46.83
C LYS A 385 45.25 12.51 -47.09
N GLY A 386 45.42 13.35 -46.04
CA GLY A 386 45.96 14.70 -46.15
C GLY A 386 47.49 14.79 -46.17
N GLY A 387 48.21 13.65 -46.03
CA GLY A 387 49.67 13.60 -46.16
C GLY A 387 50.20 13.58 -47.61
N ASP A 388 49.29 13.48 -48.61
CA ASP A 388 49.63 13.38 -50.04
C ASP A 388 48.97 14.46 -50.91
N SER A 389 48.35 15.47 -50.35
CA SER A 389 47.86 16.65 -51.09
C SER A 389 47.75 17.84 -50.15
N GLY A 390 48.62 18.79 -50.30
CA GLY A 390 48.49 20.11 -49.70
C GLY A 390 47.22 20.80 -50.23
N PHE A 391 46.17 20.83 -49.44
CA PHE A 391 45.12 21.81 -49.54
C PHE A 391 44.44 21.92 -48.15
N ASP A 392 44.58 23.09 -47.63
CA ASP A 392 43.92 23.58 -46.42
C ASP A 392 42.47 23.89 -46.77
N GLU A 393 41.54 23.21 -46.16
CA GLU A 393 40.15 23.71 -46.04
C GLU A 393 39.65 23.38 -44.66
N GLY A 394 39.53 24.45 -43.88
CA GLY A 394 38.78 24.44 -42.64
C GLY A 394 37.34 24.08 -42.85
N SER A 395 36.78 23.18 -42.05
CA SER A 395 35.38 23.12 -41.78
C SER A 395 35.16 22.64 -40.35
N ASP A 396 34.70 23.57 -39.55
CA ASP A 396 34.03 23.34 -38.30
C ASP A 396 32.87 22.33 -38.49
N LEU A 397 33.00 21.20 -37.85
CA LEU A 397 31.89 20.34 -37.52
C LEU A 397 32.05 19.91 -36.06
N LEU A 398 31.45 20.72 -35.15
CA LEU A 398 31.08 20.51 -33.73
C LEU A 398 32.17 20.07 -32.78
#